data_eb42e587103bf488c0b83fe63044c05d
#
_entry.id   eb42e587103bf488c0b83fe63044c05d
#
_cell.length_a   1.000
_cell.length_b   1.000
_cell.length_c   1.000
_cell.angle_alpha   90.00
_cell.angle_beta   90.00
_cell.angle_gamma   90.00
#
_symmetry.space_group_name_H-M   'P 1'
#
loop_
_entity.id
_entity.type
_entity.pdbx_description
1 polymer ?
#
loop_
_entity_poly.entity_id
_entity_poly.type
_entity_poly.pdbx_seq_one_letter_code
_entity_poly.pdbx_strand_id
1 'polypeptide(L)'
;MSEIEVEEEMNLEELVKVYLTIRSERERIESEWKAKDDELRADLKSLESQMLVTCNENNASSIKTGSGTVIRKLNERYTVADGDVFRKFVLQEGAVDLFESRIHQGNFKEFISERKDDGLPPGVNVMREFGIVVRKPSN
;
A
#
# COMPACT_ATOMS: atom_id res chain seq x y z
N MET A 1 21.01 15.76 8.00
CA MET A 1 20.62 15.88 6.60
C MET A 1 21.15 17.20 6.07
N SER A 2 22.05 17.10 5.13
CA SER A 2 22.53 18.31 4.49
C SER A 2 21.36 18.90 3.70
N GLU A 3 20.94 20.07 4.10
CA GLU A 3 20.06 20.84 3.26
C GLU A 3 20.80 21.05 1.95
N ILE A 4 20.19 20.57 0.88
CA ILE A 4 20.66 20.98 -0.43
C ILE A 4 20.27 22.43 -0.53
N GLU A 5 21.23 23.30 -0.22
CA GLU A 5 21.07 24.69 -0.57
C GLU A 5 21.02 24.73 -2.09
N VAL A 6 19.82 24.84 -2.61
CA VAL A 6 19.62 25.12 -4.02
C VAL A 6 20.03 26.58 -4.17
N GLU A 7 21.33 26.78 -4.33
CA GLU A 7 21.80 28.10 -4.75
C GLU A 7 21.21 28.35 -6.13
N GLU A 8 20.76 29.55 -6.33
CA GLU A 8 20.11 30.04 -7.55
C GLU A 8 20.92 29.81 -8.84
N GLU A 9 22.13 29.26 -8.69
CA GLU A 9 23.08 29.10 -9.80
C GLU A 9 23.04 27.72 -10.47
N MET A 10 22.28 26.74 -9.91
CA MET A 10 22.17 25.44 -10.55
C MET A 10 21.23 25.53 -11.76
N ASN A 11 21.77 25.21 -12.92
CA ASN A 11 20.94 25.10 -14.12
C ASN A 11 20.11 23.80 -14.09
N LEU A 12 19.17 23.71 -14.99
CA LEU A 12 18.24 22.56 -15.04
C LEU A 12 18.98 21.23 -15.25
N GLU A 13 20.04 21.23 -16.07
CA GLU A 13 20.85 20.03 -16.32
C GLU A 13 21.47 19.52 -15.02
N GLU A 14 22.02 20.39 -14.22
CA GLU A 14 22.63 20.05 -12.94
C GLU A 14 21.59 19.55 -11.93
N LEU A 15 20.42 20.18 -11.89
CA LEU A 15 19.32 19.75 -11.04
C LEU A 15 18.87 18.33 -11.40
N VAL A 16 18.78 18.01 -12.69
CA VAL A 16 18.42 16.68 -13.17
C VAL A 16 19.47 15.66 -12.75
N LYS A 17 20.76 15.99 -12.92
CA LYS A 17 21.84 15.08 -12.52
C LYS A 17 21.79 14.75 -11.01
N VAL A 18 21.64 15.78 -10.19
CA VAL A 18 21.55 15.62 -8.74
C VAL A 18 20.33 14.79 -8.37
N TYR A 19 19.19 15.09 -8.97
CA TYR A 19 17.95 14.37 -8.74
C TYR A 19 18.10 12.88 -9.06
N LEU A 20 18.65 12.55 -10.23
CA LEU A 20 18.83 11.17 -10.65
C LEU A 20 19.81 10.41 -9.75
N THR A 21 20.88 11.08 -9.30
CA THR A 21 21.84 10.49 -8.37
C THR A 21 21.18 10.15 -7.03
N ILE A 22 20.43 11.09 -6.48
CA ILE A 22 19.71 10.88 -5.22
C ILE A 22 18.68 9.79 -5.36
N ARG A 23 17.91 9.80 -6.45
CA ARG A 23 16.88 8.77 -6.70
C ARG A 23 17.50 7.38 -6.82
N SER A 24 18.60 7.23 -7.55
CA SER A 24 19.30 5.95 -7.69
C SER A 24 19.81 5.42 -6.34
N GLU A 25 20.36 6.30 -5.51
CA GLU A 25 20.84 5.92 -4.17
C GLU A 25 19.68 5.48 -3.27
N ARG A 26 18.58 6.18 -3.32
CA ARG A 26 17.38 5.81 -2.57
C ARG A 26 16.83 4.45 -3.02
N GLU A 27 16.78 4.20 -4.33
CA GLU A 27 16.34 2.92 -4.89
C GLU A 27 17.27 1.77 -4.47
N ARG A 28 18.57 2.02 -4.42
CA ARG A 28 19.56 1.03 -3.98
C ARG A 28 19.34 0.66 -2.52
N ILE A 29 19.17 1.64 -1.65
CA ILE A 29 18.93 1.43 -0.21
C ILE A 29 17.63 0.66 0.01
N GLU A 30 16.57 1.04 -0.69
CA GLU A 30 15.27 0.38 -0.61
C GLU A 30 15.36 -1.09 -1.04
N SER A 31 16.07 -1.36 -2.14
CA SER A 31 16.26 -2.71 -2.66
C SER A 31 17.02 -3.59 -1.68
N GLU A 32 18.11 -3.09 -1.09
CA GLU A 32 18.88 -3.83 -0.09
C GLU A 32 18.08 -4.09 1.18
N TRP A 33 17.36 -3.08 1.65
CA TRP A 33 16.50 -3.21 2.81
C TRP A 33 15.41 -4.25 2.59
N LYS A 34 14.76 -4.19 1.44
CA LYS A 34 13.68 -5.10 1.08
C LYS A 34 14.16 -6.55 1.01
N ALA A 35 15.32 -6.79 0.40
CA ALA A 35 15.90 -8.13 0.31
C ALA A 35 16.16 -8.71 1.71
N LYS A 36 16.72 -7.89 2.61
CA LYS A 36 16.99 -8.29 3.98
C LYS A 36 15.72 -8.52 4.79
N ASP A 37 14.76 -7.64 4.63
CA ASP A 37 13.46 -7.75 5.29
C ASP A 37 12.71 -9.02 4.85
N ASP A 38 12.73 -9.33 3.56
CA ASP A 38 12.09 -10.53 3.02
C ASP A 38 12.70 -11.81 3.60
N GLU A 39 14.04 -11.83 3.76
CA GLU A 39 14.74 -12.94 4.39
C GLU A 39 14.31 -13.13 5.84
N LEU A 40 14.28 -12.04 6.61
CA LEU A 40 13.87 -12.09 8.02
C LEU A 40 12.41 -12.47 8.17
N ARG A 41 11.55 -12.00 7.29
CA ARG A 41 10.13 -12.39 7.27
C ARG A 41 9.94 -13.88 7.01
N ALA A 42 10.72 -14.43 6.09
CA ALA A 42 10.69 -15.86 5.81
C ALA A 42 11.10 -16.68 7.03
N ASP A 43 12.14 -16.25 7.74
CA ASP A 43 12.58 -16.88 8.97
C ASP A 43 11.52 -16.84 10.07
N LEU A 44 10.90 -15.67 10.26
CA LEU A 44 9.81 -15.51 11.23
C LEU A 44 8.64 -16.44 10.89
N LYS A 45 8.27 -16.52 9.63
CA LYS A 45 7.16 -17.36 9.19
C LYS A 45 7.45 -18.83 9.40
N SER A 46 8.68 -19.26 9.18
CA SER A 46 9.10 -20.63 9.45
C SER A 46 8.98 -20.96 10.94
N LEU A 47 9.42 -20.06 11.82
CA LEU A 47 9.29 -20.22 13.27
C LEU A 47 7.84 -20.24 13.73
N GLU A 48 7.01 -19.36 13.16
CA GLU A 48 5.58 -19.33 13.44
C GLU A 48 4.90 -20.65 13.07
N SER A 49 5.29 -21.25 11.96
CA SER A 49 4.76 -22.56 11.56
C SER A 49 5.12 -23.65 12.54
N GLN A 50 6.34 -23.64 13.06
CA GLN A 50 6.77 -24.60 14.08
C GLN A 50 6.00 -24.40 15.39
N MET A 51 5.78 -23.16 15.80
CA MET A 51 4.99 -22.83 16.98
C MET A 51 3.54 -23.27 16.84
N LEU A 52 2.96 -23.10 15.64
CA LEU A 52 1.59 -23.55 15.38
C LEU A 52 1.46 -25.07 15.50
N VAL A 53 2.44 -25.82 14.99
CA VAL A 53 2.47 -27.29 15.13
C VAL A 53 2.45 -27.68 16.61
N THR A 54 3.28 -27.02 17.42
CA THR A 54 3.34 -27.28 18.86
C THR A 54 2.01 -26.98 19.55
N CYS A 55 1.37 -25.86 19.22
CA CYS A 55 0.05 -25.52 19.76
C CYS A 55 -1.00 -26.54 19.35
N ASN A 56 -0.99 -27.00 18.11
CA ASN A 56 -1.94 -27.99 17.61
C ASN A 56 -1.75 -29.35 18.28
N GLU A 57 -0.50 -29.78 18.46
CA GLU A 57 -0.18 -31.04 19.14
C GLU A 57 -0.66 -31.07 20.60
N ASN A 58 -0.59 -29.92 21.26
CA ASN A 58 -1.02 -29.77 22.64
C ASN A 58 -2.46 -29.29 22.77
N ASN A 59 -3.15 -29.11 21.69
CA ASN A 59 -4.49 -28.51 21.62
C ASN A 59 -4.60 -27.26 22.50
N ALA A 60 -3.59 -26.42 22.42
CA ALA A 60 -3.47 -25.22 23.23
C ALA A 60 -3.76 -23.97 22.40
N SER A 61 -4.57 -23.07 22.96
CA SER A 61 -4.79 -21.75 22.40
C SER A 61 -3.73 -20.75 22.85
N SER A 62 -3.02 -21.07 23.93
CA SER A 62 -1.97 -20.22 24.49
C SER A 62 -0.97 -21.07 25.26
N ILE A 63 0.32 -20.80 25.04
CA ILE A 63 1.41 -21.46 25.76
C ILE A 63 2.36 -20.38 26.27
N LYS A 64 2.53 -20.31 27.57
CA LYS A 64 3.44 -19.36 28.22
C LYS A 64 4.83 -19.96 28.32
N THR A 65 5.85 -19.18 27.93
CA THR A 65 7.26 -19.54 28.11
C THR A 65 7.98 -18.43 28.88
N GLY A 66 9.20 -18.72 29.32
CA GLY A 66 10.03 -17.70 29.98
C GLY A 66 10.38 -16.50 29.08
N SER A 67 10.36 -16.71 27.78
CA SER A 67 10.71 -15.65 26.79
C SER A 67 9.49 -14.95 26.20
N GLY A 68 8.30 -15.43 26.45
CA GLY A 68 7.08 -14.86 25.90
C GLY A 68 5.96 -15.88 25.83
N THR A 69 4.79 -15.43 25.39
CA THR A 69 3.59 -16.25 25.28
C THR A 69 3.26 -16.46 23.81
N VAL A 70 3.06 -17.72 23.42
CA VAL A 70 2.60 -18.10 22.10
C VAL A 70 1.09 -18.21 22.12
N ILE A 71 0.41 -17.48 21.24
CA ILE A 71 -1.05 -17.47 21.16
C ILE A 71 -1.46 -17.98 19.77
N ARG A 72 -2.27 -19.04 19.75
CA ARG A 72 -2.86 -19.54 18.52
C ARG A 72 -4.16 -18.77 18.28
N LYS A 73 -4.13 -17.86 17.32
CA LYS A 73 -5.24 -16.99 17.00
C LYS A 73 -5.89 -17.42 15.66
N LEU A 74 -7.21 -17.53 15.68
CA LEU A 74 -7.96 -17.74 14.43
C LEU A 74 -8.09 -16.40 13.71
N ASN A 75 -7.49 -16.31 12.54
CA ASN A 75 -7.62 -15.14 11.67
C ASN A 75 -8.65 -15.43 10.60
N GLU A 76 -9.68 -14.61 10.55
CA GLU A 76 -10.72 -14.72 9.53
C GLU A 76 -10.62 -13.52 8.59
N ARG A 77 -10.69 -13.79 7.31
CA ARG A 77 -10.69 -12.77 6.29
C ARG A 77 -11.82 -13.04 5.32
N TYR A 78 -12.66 -12.05 5.13
CA TYR A 78 -13.81 -12.17 4.24
C TYR A 78 -13.41 -11.65 2.87
N THR A 79 -13.74 -12.40 1.83
CA THR A 79 -13.48 -12.04 0.44
C THR A 79 -14.74 -12.17 -0.38
N VAL A 80 -14.82 -11.36 -1.42
CA VAL A 80 -15.96 -11.42 -2.34
C VAL A 80 -15.73 -12.57 -3.31
N ALA A 81 -16.65 -13.56 -3.29
CA ALA A 81 -16.60 -14.69 -4.21
C ALA A 81 -17.28 -14.36 -5.55
N ASP A 82 -18.39 -13.62 -5.51
CA ASP A 82 -19.13 -13.17 -6.67
C ASP A 82 -19.53 -11.72 -6.46
N GLY A 83 -18.89 -10.82 -7.21
CA GLY A 83 -19.07 -9.39 -7.04
C GLY A 83 -20.48 -8.90 -7.32
N ASP A 84 -21.14 -9.44 -8.34
CA ASP A 84 -22.48 -9.02 -8.72
C ASP A 84 -23.51 -9.46 -7.69
N VAL A 85 -23.41 -10.69 -7.20
CA VAL A 85 -24.30 -11.22 -6.17
C VAL A 85 -24.14 -10.45 -4.88
N PHE A 86 -22.91 -10.19 -4.47
CA PHE A 86 -22.63 -9.42 -3.25
C PHE A 86 -23.11 -7.98 -3.36
N ARG A 87 -22.92 -7.35 -4.51
CA ARG A 87 -23.39 -5.97 -4.74
C ARG A 87 -24.90 -5.88 -4.64
N LYS A 88 -25.63 -6.84 -5.22
CA LYS A 88 -27.09 -6.91 -5.09
C LYS A 88 -27.53 -7.06 -3.64
N PHE A 89 -26.86 -7.90 -2.88
CA PHE A 89 -27.12 -8.08 -1.46
C PHE A 89 -26.95 -6.77 -0.71
N VAL A 90 -25.84 -6.06 -0.92
CA VAL A 90 -25.55 -4.79 -0.27
C VAL A 90 -26.62 -3.76 -0.60
N LEU A 91 -27.07 -3.68 -1.84
CA LEU A 91 -28.09 -2.73 -2.27
C LEU A 91 -29.45 -3.07 -1.66
N GLN A 92 -29.80 -4.35 -1.58
CA GLN A 92 -31.08 -4.80 -0.99
C GLN A 92 -31.13 -4.49 0.52
N GLU A 93 -30.03 -4.71 1.21
CA GLU A 93 -29.95 -4.48 2.66
C GLU A 93 -29.65 -3.00 3.03
N GLY A 94 -29.28 -2.19 2.05
CA GLY A 94 -28.84 -0.81 2.31
C GLY A 94 -27.54 -0.75 3.10
N ALA A 95 -26.73 -1.79 3.04
CA ALA A 95 -25.53 -1.96 3.87
C ALA A 95 -24.26 -1.49 3.16
N VAL A 96 -24.26 -0.25 2.68
CA VAL A 96 -23.12 0.32 1.91
C VAL A 96 -21.84 0.37 2.71
N ASP A 97 -21.91 0.33 4.04
CA ASP A 97 -20.76 0.30 4.93
C ASP A 97 -19.89 -0.96 4.76
N LEU A 98 -20.43 -2.01 4.12
CA LEU A 98 -19.69 -3.22 3.83
C LEU A 98 -18.64 -3.02 2.74
N PHE A 99 -18.73 -1.93 1.98
CA PHE A 99 -17.70 -1.53 1.02
C PHE A 99 -16.78 -0.48 1.63
N GLU A 100 -15.54 -0.48 1.16
CA GLU A 100 -14.60 0.57 1.53
C GLU A 100 -15.01 1.91 0.90
N SER A 101 -14.90 2.99 1.69
CA SER A 101 -15.21 4.35 1.24
C SER A 101 -14.05 4.92 0.42
N ARG A 102 -13.86 4.40 -0.76
CA ARG A 102 -12.79 4.82 -1.66
C ARG A 102 -13.33 5.15 -3.04
N ILE A 103 -12.78 6.22 -3.62
CA ILE A 103 -13.06 6.57 -5.00
C ILE A 103 -12.08 5.79 -5.90
N HIS A 104 -12.62 5.06 -6.87
CA HIS A 104 -11.80 4.47 -7.92
C HIS A 104 -11.44 5.58 -8.90
N GLN A 105 -10.18 6.01 -8.89
CA GLN A 105 -9.75 7.21 -9.61
C GLN A 105 -10.03 7.15 -11.12
N GLY A 106 -9.73 6.03 -11.76
CA GLY A 106 -9.95 5.87 -13.20
C GLY A 106 -11.42 5.93 -13.59
N ASN A 107 -12.25 5.13 -12.94
CA ASN A 107 -13.69 5.09 -13.22
C ASN A 107 -14.36 6.42 -12.88
N PHE A 108 -13.90 7.08 -11.84
CA PHE A 108 -14.44 8.37 -11.45
C PHE A 108 -14.09 9.46 -12.46
N LYS A 109 -12.90 9.44 -13.03
CA LYS A 109 -12.51 10.37 -14.09
C LYS A 109 -13.41 10.23 -15.31
N GLU A 110 -13.73 9.00 -15.71
CA GLU A 110 -14.66 8.75 -16.81
C GLU A 110 -16.05 9.29 -16.48
N PHE A 111 -16.53 9.01 -15.28
CA PHE A 111 -17.83 9.49 -14.82
C PHE A 111 -17.92 11.01 -14.89
N ILE A 112 -16.89 11.71 -14.40
CA ILE A 112 -16.82 13.17 -14.44
C ILE A 112 -16.79 13.72 -15.88
N SER A 113 -16.03 13.07 -16.76
CA SER A 113 -15.95 13.51 -18.15
C SER A 113 -17.31 13.41 -18.87
N GLU A 114 -18.12 12.41 -18.51
CA GLU A 114 -19.46 12.26 -19.05
C GLU A 114 -20.46 13.26 -18.48
N ARG A 115 -20.24 13.72 -17.24
CA ARG A 115 -21.10 14.72 -16.61
C ARG A 115 -20.92 16.12 -17.17
N LYS A 116 -19.77 16.42 -17.75
CA LYS A 116 -19.43 17.72 -18.34
C LYS A 116 -19.71 18.88 -17.39
N ASP A 117 -20.78 19.63 -17.63
CA ASP A 117 -21.11 20.87 -16.93
C ASP A 117 -21.76 20.68 -15.55
N ASP A 118 -22.10 19.43 -15.21
CA ASP A 118 -22.75 19.15 -13.92
C ASP A 118 -21.78 19.19 -12.73
N GLY A 119 -20.48 19.23 -13.00
CA GLY A 119 -19.45 19.36 -11.97
C GLY A 119 -19.25 18.13 -11.12
N LEU A 120 -18.64 18.33 -9.96
CA LEU A 120 -18.38 17.25 -9.01
C LEU A 120 -19.65 16.85 -8.25
N PRO A 121 -19.85 15.55 -8.02
CA PRO A 121 -20.93 15.09 -7.16
C PRO A 121 -20.81 15.66 -5.73
N PRO A 122 -21.93 15.75 -5.00
CA PRO A 122 -21.89 16.19 -3.60
C PRO A 122 -20.94 15.30 -2.77
N GLY A 123 -20.20 15.94 -1.87
CA GLY A 123 -19.29 15.24 -0.96
C GLY A 123 -17.94 14.90 -1.55
N VAL A 124 -17.64 15.32 -2.78
CA VAL A 124 -16.38 15.06 -3.44
C VAL A 124 -15.61 16.34 -3.68
N ASN A 125 -14.34 16.34 -3.30
CA ASN A 125 -13.40 17.42 -3.62
C ASN A 125 -12.35 16.89 -4.60
N VAL A 126 -11.79 17.80 -5.38
CA VAL A 126 -10.66 17.50 -6.26
C VAL A 126 -9.47 18.35 -5.86
N MET A 127 -8.29 17.72 -5.80
CA MET A 127 -7.04 18.43 -5.64
C MET A 127 -6.32 18.39 -6.98
N ARG A 128 -5.95 19.55 -7.47
CA ARG A 128 -5.20 19.69 -8.72
C ARG A 128 -3.91 20.45 -8.46
N GLU A 129 -2.81 19.83 -8.80
CA GLU A 129 -1.50 20.48 -8.71
C GLU A 129 -0.59 19.95 -9.79
N PHE A 130 0.33 20.80 -10.24
CA PHE A 130 1.35 20.37 -11.18
C PHE A 130 2.46 19.69 -10.41
N GLY A 131 2.90 18.55 -10.92
CA GLY A 131 4.04 17.82 -10.40
C GLY A 131 5.14 17.73 -11.44
N ILE A 132 6.28 17.22 -11.03
CA ILE A 132 7.44 17.02 -11.90
C ILE A 132 7.70 15.52 -12.04
N VAL A 133 7.94 15.09 -13.26
CA VAL A 133 8.42 13.75 -13.57
C VAL A 133 9.75 13.89 -14.30
N VAL A 134 10.76 13.18 -13.82
CA VAL A 134 12.07 13.16 -14.48
C VAL A 134 12.26 11.80 -15.11
N ARG A 135 12.52 11.77 -16.41
CA ARG A 135 12.79 10.56 -17.17
C ARG A 135 14.26 10.49 -17.53
N LYS A 136 14.82 9.29 -17.46
CA LYS A 136 16.18 9.06 -17.95
C LYS A 136 16.22 9.25 -19.47
N PRO A 137 17.36 9.69 -20.02
CA PRO A 137 17.51 9.75 -21.46
C PRO A 137 17.23 8.38 -22.10
N SER A 138 16.53 8.36 -23.22
CA SER A 138 16.32 7.15 -23.99
C SER A 138 17.54 6.88 -24.85
N ASN A 139 18.04 5.63 -24.84
CA ASN A 139 19.14 5.20 -25.71
C ASN A 139 18.59 4.72 -27.04
#